data_bbec1c7aa90490a1b99b365dcc4c53d2
#
_entry.id   bbec1c7aa90490a1b99b365dcc4c53d2
#
_cell.length_a   1.000
_cell.length_b   1.000
_cell.length_c   1.000
_cell.angle_alpha   90.00
_cell.angle_beta   90.00
_cell.angle_gamma   90.00
#
_symmetry.space_group_name_H-M   'P 1'
#
loop_
_entity.id
_entity.type
_entity.pdbx_description
1 polymer ?
#
loop_
_entity_poly.entity_id
_entity_poly.type
_entity_poly.pdbx_seq_one_letter_code
_entity_poly.pdbx_strand_id
1 'polypeptide(L)'
;MTPRLGTPVAPLWLCLALTLPCAPVFCADAGPLVISVPQGFDGPIESEENGGMTIAWVKRRPASDGGTSLQISAIDVGPSLDAIAPSERIQAASHYLMEFLKGLGQQLGHFEFGEFTQATLAGLPAARVRWTGAVAGHATIGIMYCVLIGHSVVSLQTQDIGSEVTPQMYSALGAIEGVRVR
;
A
#
# COMPACT_ATOMS: atom_id res chain seq x y z
N MET A 1 -15.96 73.97 28.86
CA MET A 1 -15.30 73.27 27.73
C MET A 1 -14.77 71.94 28.24
N THR A 2 -15.51 70.88 28.02
CA THR A 2 -15.16 69.52 28.43
C THR A 2 -14.84 68.70 27.19
N PRO A 3 -13.70 68.00 27.11
CA PRO A 3 -13.39 67.13 25.97
C PRO A 3 -14.10 65.75 26.16
N ARG A 4 -14.76 65.31 25.09
CA ARG A 4 -15.36 63.99 24.99
C ARG A 4 -14.25 62.96 24.75
N LEU A 5 -14.22 61.93 25.61
CA LEU A 5 -13.44 60.73 25.45
C LEU A 5 -14.10 59.83 24.36
N GLY A 6 -13.32 59.56 23.31
CA GLY A 6 -13.71 58.60 22.28
C GLY A 6 -13.49 57.18 22.78
N THR A 7 -14.48 56.32 22.59
CA THR A 7 -14.40 54.87 22.83
C THR A 7 -13.57 54.17 21.77
N PRO A 8 -12.65 53.26 22.14
CA PRO A 8 -11.91 52.46 21.17
C PRO A 8 -12.81 51.33 20.64
N VAL A 9 -12.99 51.30 19.34
CA VAL A 9 -13.63 50.18 18.60
C VAL A 9 -12.62 49.05 18.54
N ALA A 10 -12.90 47.94 19.22
CA ALA A 10 -12.10 46.70 19.10
C ALA A 10 -12.36 46.03 17.77
N PRO A 11 -11.31 45.60 17.05
CA PRO A 11 -11.47 44.84 15.82
C PRO A 11 -11.91 43.39 16.17
N LEU A 12 -13.08 43.02 15.62
CA LEU A 12 -13.65 41.69 15.68
C LEU A 12 -12.79 40.79 14.78
N TRP A 13 -11.89 39.99 15.36
CA TRP A 13 -11.20 38.93 14.64
C TRP A 13 -12.17 37.81 14.34
N LEU A 14 -12.62 37.75 13.09
CA LEU A 14 -13.41 36.66 12.55
C LEU A 14 -12.49 35.45 12.37
N CYS A 15 -12.44 34.55 13.35
CA CYS A 15 -11.82 33.23 13.21
C CYS A 15 -12.65 32.42 12.22
N LEU A 16 -12.25 32.49 10.95
CA LEU A 16 -12.75 31.61 9.90
C LEU A 16 -12.11 30.23 10.17
N ALA A 17 -12.79 29.38 10.93
CA ALA A 17 -12.43 27.97 11.07
C ALA A 17 -12.62 27.31 9.72
N LEU A 18 -11.54 27.17 8.95
CA LEU A 18 -11.47 26.30 7.77
C LEU A 18 -11.62 24.86 8.25
N THR A 19 -12.86 24.38 8.29
CA THR A 19 -13.15 22.95 8.38
C THR A 19 -12.79 22.35 7.04
N LEU A 20 -11.53 21.91 6.87
CA LEU A 20 -11.15 21.04 5.78
C LEU A 20 -12.04 19.80 5.87
N PRO A 21 -12.78 19.44 4.80
CA PRO A 21 -13.53 18.20 4.79
C PRO A 21 -12.49 17.07 4.89
N CYS A 22 -12.46 16.37 6.03
CA CYS A 22 -11.71 15.15 6.19
C CYS A 22 -12.36 14.14 5.23
N ALA A 23 -11.73 13.90 4.07
CA ALA A 23 -12.21 12.88 3.16
C ALA A 23 -12.25 11.54 3.90
N PRO A 24 -13.30 10.72 3.75
CA PRO A 24 -13.39 9.46 4.44
C PRO A 24 -12.20 8.58 4.05
N VAL A 25 -11.35 8.28 5.02
CA VAL A 25 -10.30 7.28 4.87
C VAL A 25 -11.00 5.93 5.01
N PHE A 26 -11.11 5.21 3.92
CA PHE A 26 -11.58 3.83 3.96
C PHE A 26 -10.49 2.96 4.58
N CYS A 27 -10.75 2.40 5.77
CA CYS A 27 -9.95 1.35 6.35
C CYS A 27 -10.52 0.01 5.88
N ALA A 28 -9.72 -0.82 5.25
CA ALA A 28 -10.08 -2.17 4.86
C ALA A 28 -9.29 -3.19 5.69
N ASP A 29 -9.99 -4.24 6.09
CA ASP A 29 -9.42 -5.38 6.79
C ASP A 29 -8.87 -6.37 5.77
N ALA A 30 -7.57 -6.58 5.79
CA ALA A 30 -6.89 -7.51 4.90
C ALA A 30 -6.18 -8.61 5.73
N GLY A 31 -6.97 -9.55 6.24
CA GLY A 31 -6.45 -10.59 7.13
C GLY A 31 -5.87 -9.99 8.42
N PRO A 32 -4.57 -10.22 8.72
CA PRO A 32 -3.95 -9.70 9.93
C PRO A 32 -3.59 -8.21 9.87
N LEU A 33 -3.86 -7.52 8.75
CA LEU A 33 -3.52 -6.12 8.52
C LEU A 33 -4.73 -5.23 8.32
N VAL A 34 -4.59 -3.98 8.75
CA VAL A 34 -5.50 -2.88 8.44
C VAL A 34 -4.76 -1.88 7.55
N ILE A 35 -5.35 -1.52 6.41
CA ILE A 35 -4.80 -0.55 5.46
C ILE A 35 -5.74 0.63 5.29
N SER A 36 -5.18 1.83 5.22
CA SER A 36 -5.90 3.05 4.84
C SER A 36 -5.81 3.23 3.34
N VAL A 37 -6.88 2.90 2.61
CA VAL A 37 -6.92 2.99 1.15
C VAL A 37 -6.90 4.46 0.71
N PRO A 38 -6.01 4.86 -0.22
CA PRO A 38 -5.95 6.24 -0.68
C PRO A 38 -7.21 6.64 -1.44
N GLN A 39 -7.55 7.92 -1.39
CA GLN A 39 -8.72 8.46 -2.07
C GLN A 39 -8.67 8.22 -3.59
N GLY A 40 -9.81 7.81 -4.14
CA GLY A 40 -10.00 7.59 -5.57
C GLY A 40 -9.51 6.23 -6.07
N PHE A 41 -9.20 5.30 -5.17
CA PHE A 41 -9.09 3.90 -5.50
C PHE A 41 -10.45 3.23 -5.35
N ASP A 42 -10.87 2.52 -6.39
CA ASP A 42 -12.11 1.74 -6.45
C ASP A 42 -11.85 0.32 -5.93
N GLY A 43 -12.80 -0.25 -5.21
CA GLY A 43 -12.70 -1.58 -4.60
C GLY A 43 -13.42 -1.63 -3.25
N PRO A 44 -13.22 -2.67 -2.43
CA PRO A 44 -12.31 -3.78 -2.66
C PRO A 44 -12.80 -4.77 -3.73
N ILE A 45 -11.83 -5.39 -4.42
CA ILE A 45 -12.04 -6.57 -5.26
C ILE A 45 -11.39 -7.72 -4.49
N GLU A 46 -12.19 -8.66 -4.05
CA GLU A 46 -11.75 -9.79 -3.24
C GLU A 46 -11.70 -11.07 -4.08
N SER A 47 -10.67 -11.88 -3.86
CA SER A 47 -10.55 -13.22 -4.44
C SER A 47 -9.91 -14.18 -3.45
N GLU A 48 -10.38 -15.41 -3.44
CA GLU A 48 -9.78 -16.51 -2.69
C GLU A 48 -9.24 -17.55 -3.65
N GLU A 49 -7.97 -17.86 -3.53
CA GLU A 49 -7.32 -18.85 -4.38
C GLU A 49 -6.24 -19.59 -3.59
N ASN A 50 -6.20 -20.93 -3.73
CA ASN A 50 -5.20 -21.79 -3.11
C ASN A 50 -5.01 -21.59 -1.59
N GLY A 51 -6.10 -21.29 -0.88
CA GLY A 51 -6.06 -21.05 0.58
C GLY A 51 -5.53 -19.67 0.96
N GLY A 52 -5.29 -18.80 0.00
CA GLY A 52 -4.93 -17.41 0.21
C GLY A 52 -6.09 -16.47 -0.14
N MET A 53 -6.16 -15.36 0.59
CA MET A 53 -7.07 -14.26 0.32
C MET A 53 -6.30 -13.11 -0.34
N THR A 54 -6.87 -12.56 -1.40
CA THR A 54 -6.35 -11.37 -2.06
C THR A 54 -7.40 -10.28 -2.08
N ILE A 55 -7.01 -9.08 -1.70
CA ILE A 55 -7.84 -7.87 -1.75
C ILE A 55 -7.12 -6.84 -2.58
N ALA A 56 -7.81 -6.26 -3.57
CA ALA A 56 -7.24 -5.27 -4.47
C ALA A 56 -8.12 -4.03 -4.61
N TRP A 57 -7.46 -2.91 -4.83
CA TRP A 57 -8.08 -1.63 -5.21
C TRP A 57 -7.38 -1.10 -6.45
N VAL A 58 -8.13 -0.42 -7.30
CA VAL A 58 -7.62 0.09 -8.58
C VAL A 58 -7.99 1.55 -8.74
N LYS A 59 -7.03 2.39 -9.08
CA LYS A 59 -7.26 3.76 -9.53
C LYS A 59 -7.04 3.83 -11.03
N ARG A 60 -8.14 3.90 -11.79
CA ARG A 60 -8.10 4.02 -13.25
C ARG A 60 -7.69 5.42 -13.69
N ARG A 61 -6.97 5.52 -14.80
CA ARG A 61 -6.68 6.79 -15.44
C ARG A 61 -7.73 7.07 -16.52
N PRO A 62 -8.42 8.24 -16.49
CA PRO A 62 -9.55 8.52 -17.39
C PRO A 62 -9.24 8.51 -18.89
N ALA A 63 -7.98 8.70 -19.27
CA ALA A 63 -7.56 8.84 -20.67
C ALA A 63 -6.74 7.66 -21.20
N SER A 64 -6.63 6.56 -20.45
CA SER A 64 -5.80 5.41 -20.85
C SER A 64 -6.39 4.12 -20.29
N ASP A 65 -6.09 2.99 -20.94
CA ASP A 65 -6.43 1.65 -20.42
C ASP A 65 -5.59 1.27 -19.19
N GLY A 66 -4.80 2.22 -18.66
CA GLY A 66 -3.91 2.02 -17.54
C GLY A 66 -4.46 2.51 -16.21
N GLY A 67 -3.77 2.15 -15.15
CA GLY A 67 -4.08 2.59 -13.79
C GLY A 67 -3.08 2.03 -12.80
N THR A 68 -3.23 2.50 -11.57
CA THR A 68 -2.47 2.02 -10.42
C THR A 68 -3.32 1.01 -9.66
N SER A 69 -2.75 -0.13 -9.31
CA SER A 69 -3.36 -1.07 -8.36
C SER A 69 -2.64 -1.05 -7.03
N LEU A 70 -3.41 -1.32 -5.98
CA LEU A 70 -2.95 -1.61 -4.62
C LEU A 70 -3.53 -2.96 -4.24
N GLN A 71 -2.69 -3.91 -3.85
CA GLN A 71 -3.10 -5.27 -3.55
C GLN A 71 -2.45 -5.77 -2.28
N ILE A 72 -3.20 -6.54 -1.51
CA ILE A 72 -2.73 -7.32 -0.36
C ILE A 72 -3.15 -8.75 -0.58
N SER A 73 -2.21 -9.67 -0.42
CA SER A 73 -2.48 -11.11 -0.42
C SER A 73 -1.95 -11.70 0.88
N ALA A 74 -2.76 -12.52 1.53
CA ALA A 74 -2.41 -13.22 2.76
C ALA A 74 -2.63 -14.72 2.59
N ILE A 75 -1.63 -15.51 2.94
CA ILE A 75 -1.66 -16.97 2.89
C ILE A 75 -1.37 -17.49 4.29
N ASP A 76 -2.27 -18.27 4.86
CA ASP A 76 -2.02 -18.99 6.12
C ASP A 76 -1.14 -20.21 5.83
N VAL A 77 0.06 -20.21 6.38
CA VAL A 77 1.02 -21.32 6.26
C VAL A 77 1.14 -22.12 7.58
N GLY A 78 0.29 -21.79 8.53
CA GLY A 78 0.18 -22.49 9.81
C GLY A 78 1.36 -22.19 10.76
N PRO A 79 1.49 -22.98 11.83
CA PRO A 79 2.44 -22.74 12.93
C PRO A 79 3.91 -22.89 12.54
N SER A 80 4.22 -23.29 11.32
CA SER A 80 5.60 -23.38 10.83
C SER A 80 6.38 -22.06 10.93
N LEU A 81 5.67 -20.92 10.88
CA LEU A 81 6.29 -19.60 11.05
C LEU A 81 6.73 -19.31 12.49
N ASP A 82 6.19 -19.98 13.48
CA ASP A 82 6.57 -19.80 14.90
C ASP A 82 7.98 -20.31 15.18
N ALA A 83 8.45 -21.26 14.38
CA ALA A 83 9.79 -21.82 14.48
C ALA A 83 10.88 -20.88 13.90
N ILE A 84 10.50 -19.83 13.16
CA ILE A 84 11.43 -18.88 12.54
C ILE A 84 11.91 -17.88 13.61
N ALA A 85 13.21 -17.91 13.90
CA ALA A 85 13.80 -16.95 14.83
C ALA A 85 13.62 -15.51 14.35
N PRO A 86 13.47 -14.52 15.24
CA PRO A 86 13.32 -13.11 14.86
C PRO A 86 14.40 -12.59 13.90
N SER A 87 15.65 -13.05 14.07
CA SER A 87 16.79 -12.71 13.22
C SER A 87 16.70 -13.32 11.79
N GLU A 88 15.91 -14.36 11.60
CA GLU A 88 15.77 -15.07 10.32
C GLU A 88 14.52 -14.62 9.54
N ARG A 89 13.63 -13.85 10.19
CA ARG A 89 12.35 -13.44 9.58
C ARG A 89 12.52 -12.66 8.29
N ILE A 90 13.54 -11.82 8.19
CA ILE A 90 13.81 -11.07 6.93
C ILE A 90 14.23 -12.00 5.79
N GLN A 91 15.03 -13.02 6.09
CA GLN A 91 15.44 -14.02 5.10
C GLN A 91 14.25 -14.86 4.65
N ALA A 92 13.40 -15.28 5.58
CA ALA A 92 12.18 -16.00 5.26
C ALA A 92 11.21 -15.14 4.43
N ALA A 93 11.00 -13.87 4.78
CA ALA A 93 10.20 -12.95 4.00
C ALA A 93 10.75 -12.77 2.58
N SER A 94 12.08 -12.69 2.42
CA SER A 94 12.72 -12.61 1.10
C SER A 94 12.51 -13.90 0.29
N HIS A 95 12.54 -15.06 0.94
CA HIS A 95 12.26 -16.33 0.28
C HIS A 95 10.82 -16.38 -0.26
N TYR A 96 9.83 -16.06 0.58
CA TYR A 96 8.44 -16.01 0.13
C TYR A 96 8.21 -14.94 -0.95
N LEU A 97 8.86 -13.79 -0.83
CA LEU A 97 8.79 -12.75 -1.85
C LEU A 97 9.30 -13.25 -3.21
N MET A 98 10.37 -14.05 -3.22
CA MET A 98 10.87 -14.70 -4.43
C MET A 98 9.83 -15.65 -5.06
N GLU A 99 9.09 -16.42 -4.25
CA GLU A 99 8.05 -17.32 -4.76
C GLU A 99 6.88 -16.51 -5.38
N PHE A 100 6.46 -15.41 -4.75
CA PHE A 100 5.47 -14.50 -5.34
C PHE A 100 5.95 -13.92 -6.68
N LEU A 101 7.22 -13.50 -6.77
CA LEU A 101 7.79 -12.98 -8.01
C LEU A 101 7.87 -14.03 -9.12
N LYS A 102 8.17 -15.27 -8.79
CA LYS A 102 8.13 -16.38 -9.76
C LYS A 102 6.72 -16.57 -10.34
N GLY A 103 5.71 -16.54 -9.48
CA GLY A 103 4.31 -16.61 -9.92
C GLY A 103 3.94 -15.43 -10.81
N LEU A 104 4.32 -14.22 -10.43
CA LEU A 104 4.08 -13.01 -11.20
C LEU A 104 4.80 -13.05 -12.56
N GLY A 105 6.05 -13.50 -12.59
CA GLY A 105 6.84 -13.63 -13.83
C GLY A 105 6.28 -14.62 -14.85
N GLN A 106 5.47 -15.60 -14.40
CA GLN A 106 4.76 -16.50 -15.32
C GLN A 106 3.58 -15.82 -16.04
N GLN A 107 3.07 -14.74 -15.47
CA GLN A 107 1.92 -13.99 -16.00
C GLN A 107 2.31 -12.78 -16.82
N LEU A 108 3.54 -12.25 -16.61
CA LEU A 108 4.01 -11.03 -17.24
C LEU A 108 5.03 -11.33 -18.35
N GLY A 109 4.95 -10.58 -19.45
CA GLY A 109 6.02 -10.55 -20.44
C GLY A 109 7.21 -9.69 -19.95
N HIS A 110 8.44 -10.02 -20.40
CA HIS A 110 9.66 -9.25 -20.10
C HIS A 110 9.83 -8.91 -18.62
N PHE A 111 9.57 -9.90 -17.75
CA PHE A 111 9.60 -9.71 -16.30
C PHE A 111 11.04 -9.67 -15.79
N GLU A 112 11.36 -8.61 -15.04
CA GLU A 112 12.65 -8.42 -14.37
C GLU A 112 12.40 -7.85 -12.97
N PHE A 113 13.25 -8.17 -12.01
CA PHE A 113 13.20 -7.59 -10.68
C PHE A 113 14.61 -7.24 -10.17
N GLY A 114 14.67 -6.24 -9.32
CA GLY A 114 15.91 -5.73 -8.74
C GLY A 114 16.35 -6.50 -7.49
N GLU A 115 17.25 -5.90 -6.74
CA GLU A 115 17.72 -6.45 -5.47
C GLU A 115 16.64 -6.38 -4.39
N PHE A 116 16.63 -7.39 -3.51
CA PHE A 116 15.81 -7.36 -2.30
C PHE A 116 16.41 -6.37 -1.30
N THR A 117 15.58 -5.52 -0.77
CA THR A 117 15.93 -4.55 0.28
C THR A 117 15.14 -4.84 1.54
N GLN A 118 15.73 -4.51 2.69
CA GLN A 118 15.02 -4.56 3.96
C GLN A 118 14.05 -3.39 4.08
N ALA A 119 12.88 -3.64 4.65
CA ALA A 119 11.86 -2.65 4.97
C ALA A 119 11.27 -2.96 6.36
N THR A 120 10.43 -2.06 6.82
CA THR A 120 9.63 -2.27 8.04
C THR A 120 8.18 -2.00 7.70
N LEU A 121 7.30 -2.96 7.95
CA LEU A 121 5.85 -2.81 7.81
C LEU A 121 5.17 -3.12 9.14
N ALA A 122 4.32 -2.22 9.60
CA ALA A 122 3.62 -2.37 10.90
C ALA A 122 4.58 -2.66 12.08
N GLY A 123 5.81 -2.15 12.05
CA GLY A 123 6.85 -2.40 13.04
C GLY A 123 7.57 -3.74 12.90
N LEU A 124 7.25 -4.56 11.90
CA LEU A 124 7.83 -5.88 11.65
C LEU A 124 8.87 -5.83 10.51
N PRO A 125 9.92 -6.67 10.57
CA PRO A 125 10.87 -6.83 9.47
C PRO A 125 10.15 -7.32 8.20
N ALA A 126 10.38 -6.66 7.09
CA ALA A 126 9.79 -6.96 5.79
C ALA A 126 10.85 -6.96 4.69
N ALA A 127 10.67 -7.79 3.67
CA ALA A 127 11.44 -7.72 2.43
C ALA A 127 10.69 -6.85 1.41
N ARG A 128 11.44 -6.12 0.59
CA ARG A 128 10.92 -5.25 -0.46
C ARG A 128 11.69 -5.47 -1.75
N VAL A 129 10.99 -5.40 -2.88
CA VAL A 129 11.60 -5.46 -4.21
C VAL A 129 10.86 -4.55 -5.18
N ARG A 130 11.59 -4.01 -6.14
CA ARG A 130 11.03 -3.36 -7.34
C ARG A 130 11.12 -4.32 -8.50
N TRP A 131 10.09 -4.36 -9.33
CA TRP A 131 10.04 -5.17 -10.54
C TRP A 131 9.49 -4.38 -11.72
N THR A 132 9.77 -4.86 -12.92
CA THR A 132 9.23 -4.37 -14.19
C THR A 132 8.75 -5.54 -15.02
N GLY A 133 7.82 -5.28 -15.93
CA GLY A 133 7.29 -6.30 -16.82
C GLY A 133 6.37 -5.70 -17.87
N ALA A 134 5.61 -6.54 -18.54
CA ALA A 134 4.60 -6.08 -19.50
C ALA A 134 3.28 -6.84 -19.29
N VAL A 135 2.18 -6.10 -19.21
CA VAL A 135 0.80 -6.60 -19.17
C VAL A 135 0.12 -6.24 -20.49
N ALA A 136 -0.35 -7.23 -21.23
CA ALA A 136 -0.98 -7.03 -22.54
C ALA A 136 -0.15 -6.13 -23.49
N GLY A 137 1.18 -6.24 -23.42
CA GLY A 137 2.11 -5.46 -24.23
C GLY A 137 2.43 -4.06 -23.68
N HIS A 138 1.81 -3.63 -22.60
CA HIS A 138 2.09 -2.35 -21.94
C HIS A 138 3.13 -2.52 -20.85
N ALA A 139 4.19 -1.69 -20.90
CA ALA A 139 5.19 -1.66 -19.83
C ALA A 139 4.50 -1.43 -18.48
N THR A 140 4.95 -2.16 -17.47
CA THR A 140 4.39 -2.12 -16.12
C THR A 140 5.53 -2.10 -15.12
N ILE A 141 5.37 -1.31 -14.08
CA ILE A 141 6.30 -1.23 -12.95
C ILE A 141 5.56 -1.57 -11.67
N GLY A 142 6.22 -2.26 -10.75
CA GLY A 142 5.66 -2.58 -9.46
C GLY A 142 6.67 -2.54 -8.33
N ILE A 143 6.15 -2.42 -7.12
CA ILE A 143 6.88 -2.58 -5.86
C ILE A 143 6.10 -3.55 -5.01
N MET A 144 6.78 -4.57 -4.51
CA MET A 144 6.21 -5.61 -3.69
C MET A 144 6.96 -5.71 -2.36
N TYR A 145 6.21 -5.92 -1.32
CA TYR A 145 6.69 -6.21 0.03
C TYR A 145 6.20 -7.59 0.46
N CYS A 146 6.96 -8.22 1.35
CA CYS A 146 6.54 -9.42 2.06
C CYS A 146 6.86 -9.27 3.54
N VAL A 147 5.92 -9.64 4.40
CA VAL A 147 6.03 -9.61 5.85
C VAL A 147 5.38 -10.87 6.44
N LEU A 148 5.94 -11.38 7.54
CA LEU A 148 5.41 -12.54 8.26
C LEU A 148 4.66 -12.06 9.49
N ILE A 149 3.36 -12.39 9.60
CA ILE A 149 2.48 -11.93 10.68
C ILE A 149 1.71 -13.13 11.27
N GLY A 150 1.98 -13.48 12.52
CA GLY A 150 1.41 -14.70 13.10
C GLY A 150 1.75 -15.90 12.24
N HIS A 151 0.76 -16.64 11.80
CA HIS A 151 0.88 -17.81 10.92
C HIS A 151 0.75 -17.47 9.42
N SER A 152 0.68 -16.18 9.08
CA SER A 152 0.44 -15.75 7.70
C SER A 152 1.67 -15.14 7.06
N VAL A 153 1.86 -15.46 5.79
CA VAL A 153 2.74 -14.74 4.86
C VAL A 153 1.88 -13.72 4.15
N VAL A 154 2.24 -12.44 4.27
CA VAL A 154 1.48 -11.34 3.68
C VAL A 154 2.34 -10.63 2.66
N SER A 155 1.86 -10.57 1.41
CA SER A 155 2.44 -9.72 0.38
C SER A 155 1.58 -8.48 0.17
N LEU A 156 2.24 -7.33 0.03
CA LEU A 156 1.61 -6.06 -0.30
C LEU A 156 2.28 -5.53 -1.55
N GLN A 157 1.49 -5.17 -2.55
CA GLN A 157 2.07 -4.64 -3.77
C GLN A 157 1.27 -3.47 -4.31
N THR A 158 1.99 -2.60 -5.00
CA THR A 158 1.40 -1.63 -5.92
C THR A 158 2.09 -1.72 -7.25
N GLN A 159 1.32 -1.56 -8.31
CA GLN A 159 1.83 -1.53 -9.68
C GLN A 159 1.12 -0.47 -10.49
N ASP A 160 1.79 0.00 -11.54
CA ASP A 160 1.24 0.94 -12.49
C ASP A 160 1.59 0.54 -13.93
N ILE A 161 0.69 0.80 -14.85
CA ILE A 161 0.97 0.67 -16.29
C ILE A 161 1.76 1.90 -16.72
N GLY A 162 3.03 1.68 -17.07
CA GLY A 162 4.02 2.68 -17.41
C GLY A 162 5.42 2.23 -17.00
N SER A 163 6.42 2.99 -17.40
CA SER A 163 7.84 2.74 -17.05
C SER A 163 8.30 3.52 -15.81
N GLU A 164 7.47 4.42 -15.30
CA GLU A 164 7.82 5.32 -14.19
C GLU A 164 6.80 5.24 -13.07
N VAL A 165 7.28 5.52 -11.86
CA VAL A 165 6.44 5.61 -10.66
C VAL A 165 5.59 6.88 -10.73
N THR A 166 4.28 6.72 -10.68
CA THR A 166 3.32 7.84 -10.75
C THR A 166 2.97 8.39 -9.35
N PRO A 167 2.38 9.60 -9.26
CA PRO A 167 1.85 10.12 -7.99
C PRO A 167 0.83 9.19 -7.33
N GLN A 168 0.03 8.47 -8.11
CA GLN A 168 -0.93 7.49 -7.62
C GLN A 168 -0.23 6.29 -6.99
N MET A 169 0.83 5.81 -7.61
CA MET A 169 1.66 4.72 -7.06
C MET A 169 2.36 5.17 -5.76
N TYR A 170 2.83 6.42 -5.66
CA TYR A 170 3.35 6.96 -4.40
C TYR A 170 2.29 6.99 -3.30
N SER A 171 1.03 7.33 -3.64
CA SER A 171 -0.07 7.30 -2.68
C SER A 171 -0.35 5.87 -2.19
N ALA A 172 -0.32 4.89 -3.09
CA ALA A 172 -0.46 3.47 -2.75
C ALA A 172 0.72 2.96 -1.90
N LEU A 173 1.95 3.38 -2.20
CA LEU A 173 3.12 3.06 -1.37
C LEU A 173 2.98 3.63 0.04
N GLY A 174 2.55 4.88 0.18
CA GLY A 174 2.28 5.47 1.49
C GLY A 174 1.23 4.70 2.29
N ALA A 175 0.20 4.16 1.63
CA ALA A 175 -0.79 3.28 2.26
C ALA A 175 -0.17 1.95 2.72
N ILE A 176 0.67 1.33 1.90
CA ILE A 176 1.41 0.10 2.26
C ILE A 176 2.33 0.35 3.46
N GLU A 177 3.10 1.43 3.44
CA GLU A 177 4.04 1.77 4.51
C GLU A 177 3.33 2.20 5.81
N GLY A 178 2.07 2.65 5.70
CA GLY A 178 1.20 3.02 6.81
C GLY A 178 0.32 1.91 7.37
N VAL A 179 0.46 0.64 6.92
CA VAL A 179 -0.32 -0.50 7.44
C VAL A 179 -0.09 -0.73 8.93
N ARG A 180 -1.08 -1.32 9.57
CA ARG A 180 -1.02 -1.68 11.00
C ARG A 180 -1.44 -3.13 11.18
N VAL A 181 -0.85 -3.81 12.18
CA VAL A 181 -1.34 -5.10 12.64
C VAL A 181 -2.66 -4.88 13.40
N ARG A 182 -3.58 -5.79 13.25
CA ARG A 182 -4.88 -5.81 13.91
C ARG A 182 -4.76 -6.13 15.40
#